data_180c9ac9408d6e30fdd479bc92aebaae
#
_entry.id   180c9ac9408d6e30fdd479bc92aebaae
#
_cell.length_a   1.000
_cell.length_b   1.000
_cell.length_c   1.000
_cell.angle_alpha   90.00
_cell.angle_beta   90.00
_cell.angle_gamma   90.00
#
_symmetry.space_group_name_H-M   'P 1'
#
loop_
_entity.id
_entity.type
_entity.pdbx_description
1 polymer ?
#
loop_
_entity_poly.entity_id
_entity_poly.type
_entity_poly.pdbx_seq_one_letter_code
_entity_poly.pdbx_strand_id
1 'polypeptide(L)'
;MSNKGKFATRVAFAASILLMGAACRQDMHDQPKFKNFRPSQFFEDGRSARPLVAGTVARGFLRDDAAFYAGKLNGKFVDTLPIPVNRELLLRGQERFDVFCAPCHGRSGDGQGMIVKRGMKQPPSYHTDRLRQAADGYLYDVITNGYGAMYDYSSQIPPRDRWAIVAYLRTLQYSRWAPIGDMPDQVKAKVAASSQQGTKR
;
A
#
# COMPACT_ATOMS: atom_id res chain seq x y z
N MET A 1 -67.17 14.26 8.60
CA MET A 1 -66.02 15.10 8.20
C MET A 1 -66.35 15.77 6.89
N SER A 2 -66.38 17.12 6.89
CA SER A 2 -66.80 17.94 5.74
C SER A 2 -65.85 17.76 4.56
N ASN A 3 -66.38 17.73 3.33
CA ASN A 3 -65.59 17.68 2.09
C ASN A 3 -64.51 18.80 2.01
N LYS A 4 -64.79 19.93 2.63
CA LYS A 4 -63.85 21.07 2.73
C LYS A 4 -62.53 20.69 3.50
N GLY A 5 -62.60 19.88 4.56
CA GLY A 5 -61.44 19.43 5.32
C GLY A 5 -60.55 18.47 4.50
N LYS A 6 -61.15 17.57 3.76
CA LYS A 6 -60.39 16.62 2.91
C LYS A 6 -59.70 17.35 1.75
N PHE A 7 -60.30 18.37 1.19
CA PHE A 7 -59.69 19.19 0.15
C PHE A 7 -58.48 19.98 0.65
N ALA A 8 -58.62 20.64 1.80
CA ALA A 8 -57.55 21.40 2.44
C ALA A 8 -56.31 20.50 2.75
N THR A 9 -56.53 19.26 3.27
CA THR A 9 -55.47 18.31 3.55
C THR A 9 -54.74 17.85 2.29
N ARG A 10 -55.48 17.63 1.19
CA ARG A 10 -54.86 17.26 -0.09
C ARG A 10 -54.02 18.40 -0.70
N VAL A 11 -54.50 19.63 -0.61
CA VAL A 11 -53.74 20.81 -1.06
C VAL A 11 -52.48 21.02 -0.23
N ALA A 12 -52.56 20.89 1.11
CA ALA A 12 -51.40 20.98 2.00
C ALA A 12 -50.36 19.90 1.70
N PHE A 13 -50.81 18.68 1.45
CA PHE A 13 -49.90 17.55 1.11
C PHE A 13 -49.23 17.76 -0.26
N ALA A 14 -49.97 18.23 -1.26
CA ALA A 14 -49.39 18.54 -2.57
C ALA A 14 -48.39 19.71 -2.49
N ALA A 15 -48.69 20.74 -1.70
CA ALA A 15 -47.78 21.86 -1.48
C ALA A 15 -46.49 21.40 -0.75
N SER A 16 -46.59 20.50 0.22
CA SER A 16 -45.43 19.94 0.93
C SER A 16 -44.52 19.13 -0.02
N ILE A 17 -45.10 18.37 -0.96
CA ILE A 17 -44.32 17.62 -1.96
C ILE A 17 -43.60 18.59 -2.93
N LEU A 18 -44.27 19.64 -3.36
CA LEU A 18 -43.68 20.69 -4.21
C LEU A 18 -42.52 21.42 -3.52
N LEU A 19 -42.67 21.73 -2.24
CA LEU A 19 -41.63 22.39 -1.45
C LEU A 19 -40.42 21.47 -1.20
N MET A 20 -40.62 20.17 -1.00
CA MET A 20 -39.54 19.20 -0.87
C MET A 20 -38.78 19.00 -2.19
N GLY A 21 -39.45 19.05 -3.33
CA GLY A 21 -38.80 18.98 -4.65
C GLY A 21 -37.90 20.20 -4.93
N ALA A 22 -38.25 21.36 -4.44
CA ALA A 22 -37.48 22.61 -4.60
C ALA A 22 -36.24 22.66 -3.67
N ALA A 23 -36.17 21.81 -2.63
CA ALA A 23 -35.06 21.77 -1.71
C ALA A 23 -33.81 21.00 -2.24
N CYS A 24 -33.95 20.25 -3.34
CA CYS A 24 -32.84 19.58 -4.00
C CYS A 24 -31.95 20.61 -4.73
N ARG A 25 -31.01 21.18 -3.98
CA ARG A 25 -30.04 22.15 -4.50
C ARG A 25 -28.85 21.45 -5.15
N GLN A 26 -28.66 21.66 -6.46
CA GLN A 26 -27.53 21.06 -7.21
C GLN A 26 -26.49 22.09 -7.67
N ASP A 27 -26.54 23.30 -7.17
CA ASP A 27 -25.78 24.45 -7.66
C ASP A 27 -24.28 24.25 -7.77
N MET A 28 -23.67 23.48 -6.87
CA MET A 28 -22.23 23.27 -6.84
C MET A 28 -21.80 21.85 -7.31
N HIS A 29 -22.75 21.00 -7.68
CA HIS A 29 -22.46 19.63 -8.08
C HIS A 29 -21.79 19.54 -9.44
N ASP A 30 -22.27 20.31 -10.41
CA ASP A 30 -21.72 20.34 -11.75
C ASP A 30 -21.42 21.77 -12.19
N GLN A 31 -20.19 22.18 -11.92
CA GLN A 31 -19.71 23.52 -12.25
C GLN A 31 -19.21 23.57 -13.70
N PRO A 32 -19.27 24.74 -14.39
CA PRO A 32 -18.73 24.90 -15.71
C PRO A 32 -17.21 24.94 -15.71
N LYS A 33 -16.61 23.80 -15.43
CA LYS A 33 -15.14 23.59 -15.43
C LYS A 33 -14.80 22.24 -16.05
N PHE A 34 -13.67 22.19 -16.74
CA PHE A 34 -13.15 20.91 -17.21
C PHE A 34 -12.62 20.08 -16.02
N LYS A 35 -13.03 18.82 -15.99
CA LYS A 35 -12.53 17.80 -15.07
C LYS A 35 -11.92 16.66 -15.88
N ASN A 36 -10.96 15.96 -15.31
CA ASN A 36 -10.46 14.72 -15.92
C ASN A 36 -11.65 13.78 -16.21
N PHE A 37 -11.59 13.06 -17.31
CA PHE A 37 -12.66 12.16 -17.79
C PHE A 37 -13.96 12.82 -18.25
N ARG A 38 -14.03 14.16 -18.32
CA ARG A 38 -15.14 14.83 -19.00
C ARG A 38 -14.84 15.04 -20.48
N PRO A 39 -15.88 15.04 -21.34
CA PRO A 39 -15.70 15.39 -22.74
C PRO A 39 -15.34 16.87 -22.86
N SER A 40 -14.58 17.18 -23.90
CA SER A 40 -14.26 18.55 -24.32
C SER A 40 -14.50 18.71 -25.81
N GLN A 41 -15.26 19.71 -26.21
CA GLN A 41 -15.46 20.06 -27.62
C GLN A 41 -14.31 20.93 -28.17
N PHE A 42 -13.42 21.40 -27.31
CA PHE A 42 -12.29 22.23 -27.69
C PHE A 42 -11.16 21.44 -28.36
N PHE A 43 -10.98 20.18 -27.99
CA PHE A 43 -9.91 19.31 -28.52
C PHE A 43 -10.51 18.29 -29.49
N GLU A 44 -9.81 18.04 -30.61
CA GLU A 44 -10.22 17.08 -31.64
C GLU A 44 -10.43 15.64 -31.13
N ASP A 45 -9.66 15.23 -30.11
CA ASP A 45 -9.79 13.92 -29.47
C ASP A 45 -10.94 13.82 -28.46
N GLY A 46 -11.70 14.90 -28.29
CA GLY A 46 -12.85 14.98 -27.38
C GLY A 46 -12.53 14.87 -25.89
N ARG A 47 -11.26 14.90 -25.50
CA ARG A 47 -10.82 14.72 -24.10
C ARG A 47 -10.47 16.04 -23.44
N SER A 48 -10.92 16.25 -22.21
CA SER A 48 -10.45 17.37 -21.39
C SER A 48 -9.09 17.11 -20.73
N ALA A 49 -8.78 15.85 -20.41
CA ALA A 49 -7.45 15.49 -19.93
C ALA A 49 -6.44 15.40 -21.08
N ARG A 50 -5.35 16.15 -20.98
CA ARG A 50 -4.32 16.17 -22.02
C ARG A 50 -3.22 15.15 -21.71
N PRO A 51 -2.66 14.46 -22.74
CA PRO A 51 -1.45 13.67 -22.57
C PRO A 51 -0.29 14.55 -22.13
N LEU A 52 0.66 13.97 -21.44
CA LEU A 52 1.89 14.67 -21.08
C LEU A 52 2.64 15.10 -22.35
N VAL A 53 3.19 16.31 -22.35
CA VAL A 53 4.03 16.79 -23.45
C VAL A 53 5.30 15.95 -23.49
N ALA A 54 5.65 15.41 -24.66
CA ALA A 54 6.84 14.58 -24.82
C ALA A 54 8.10 15.34 -24.37
N GLY A 55 8.99 14.65 -23.66
CA GLY A 55 10.23 15.23 -23.12
C GLY A 55 10.05 16.11 -21.88
N THR A 56 8.85 16.18 -21.29
CA THR A 56 8.62 16.92 -20.04
C THR A 56 8.49 15.99 -18.86
N VAL A 57 9.03 16.43 -17.71
CA VAL A 57 8.89 15.77 -16.42
C VAL A 57 8.20 16.74 -15.47
N ALA A 58 7.12 16.31 -14.83
CA ALA A 58 6.43 17.14 -13.85
C ALA A 58 7.36 17.43 -12.65
N ARG A 59 7.22 18.61 -12.04
CA ARG A 59 8.01 19.00 -10.88
C ARG A 59 7.88 17.95 -9.77
N GLY A 60 9.03 17.50 -9.23
CA GLY A 60 9.09 16.45 -8.19
C GLY A 60 8.99 15.02 -8.72
N PHE A 61 8.86 14.81 -10.04
CA PHE A 61 8.80 13.47 -10.66
C PHE A 61 10.05 13.09 -11.44
N LEU A 62 11.12 13.89 -11.35
CA LEU A 62 12.41 13.48 -11.88
C LEU A 62 12.94 12.31 -11.05
N ARG A 63 13.03 11.12 -11.67
CA ARG A 63 13.46 9.87 -11.04
C ARG A 63 14.85 9.49 -11.53
N ASP A 64 15.83 10.35 -11.21
CA ASP A 64 17.22 10.23 -11.65
C ASP A 64 18.03 9.22 -10.81
N ASP A 65 17.61 8.93 -9.58
CA ASP A 65 18.21 7.88 -8.74
C ASP A 65 17.59 6.51 -9.07
N ALA A 66 18.23 5.77 -9.96
CA ALA A 66 17.75 4.45 -10.38
C ALA A 66 17.75 3.42 -9.23
N ALA A 67 18.70 3.49 -8.31
CA ALA A 67 18.72 2.62 -7.14
C ALA A 67 17.50 2.85 -6.26
N PHE A 68 17.18 4.11 -5.99
CA PHE A 68 16.06 4.49 -5.15
C PHE A 68 14.69 4.24 -5.81
N TYR A 69 14.52 4.63 -7.08
CA TYR A 69 13.22 4.58 -7.75
C TYR A 69 12.91 3.25 -8.42
N ALA A 70 13.93 2.51 -8.87
CA ALA A 70 13.75 1.23 -9.56
C ALA A 70 14.31 0.01 -8.80
N GLY A 71 15.08 0.21 -7.74
CA GLY A 71 15.76 -0.88 -7.03
C GLY A 71 16.86 -1.55 -7.85
N LYS A 72 17.35 -0.88 -8.92
CA LYS A 72 18.30 -1.42 -9.89
C LYS A 72 19.37 -0.41 -10.22
N LEU A 73 20.60 -0.90 -10.41
CA LEU A 73 21.72 -0.17 -11.03
C LEU A 73 22.27 -1.00 -12.20
N ASN A 74 22.42 -0.39 -13.35
CA ASN A 74 22.93 -1.05 -14.56
C ASN A 74 22.18 -2.37 -14.88
N GLY A 75 20.86 -2.38 -14.68
CA GLY A 75 20.02 -3.55 -14.93
C GLY A 75 20.05 -4.65 -13.87
N LYS A 76 20.89 -4.54 -12.83
CA LYS A 76 20.98 -5.48 -11.72
C LYS A 76 20.29 -4.93 -10.48
N PHE A 77 19.64 -5.80 -9.70
CA PHE A 77 19.07 -5.43 -8.42
C PHE A 77 20.16 -4.98 -7.43
N VAL A 78 19.89 -3.93 -6.68
CA VAL A 78 20.79 -3.50 -5.60
C VAL A 78 20.69 -4.45 -4.42
N ASP A 79 21.83 -4.82 -3.85
CA ASP A 79 21.91 -5.76 -2.73
C ASP A 79 21.58 -5.12 -1.38
N THR A 80 21.65 -3.78 -1.29
CA THR A 80 21.44 -3.03 -0.06
C THR A 80 20.44 -1.91 -0.25
N LEU A 81 19.83 -1.46 0.86
CA LEU A 81 18.91 -0.33 0.84
C LEU A 81 19.64 0.96 0.43
N PRO A 82 19.12 1.75 -0.53
CA PRO A 82 19.70 3.02 -0.96
C PRO A 82 19.40 4.20 0.00
N ILE A 83 18.84 3.92 1.17
CA ILE A 83 18.50 4.91 2.19
C ILE A 83 19.01 4.45 3.56
N PRO A 84 19.39 5.39 4.45
CA PRO A 84 19.85 5.02 5.79
C PRO A 84 18.75 4.37 6.60
N VAL A 85 19.10 3.25 7.25
CA VAL A 85 18.20 2.52 8.14
C VAL A 85 18.33 3.09 9.56
N ASN A 86 17.22 3.56 10.08
CA ASN A 86 17.10 4.03 11.46
C ASN A 86 15.80 3.53 12.08
N ARG A 87 15.61 3.78 13.38
CA ARG A 87 14.43 3.33 14.12
C ARG A 87 13.12 3.87 13.52
N GLU A 88 13.12 5.12 13.09
CA GLU A 88 11.93 5.76 12.49
C GLU A 88 11.52 5.07 11.18
N LEU A 89 12.50 4.79 10.30
CA LEU A 89 12.26 4.06 9.06
C LEU A 89 11.69 2.65 9.32
N LEU A 90 12.23 1.93 10.32
CA LEU A 90 11.76 0.59 10.67
C LEU A 90 10.32 0.61 11.22
N LEU A 91 9.98 1.57 12.07
CA LEU A 91 8.61 1.74 12.58
C LEU A 91 7.63 2.11 11.45
N ARG A 92 8.07 2.97 10.54
CA ARG A 92 7.29 3.30 9.34
C ARG A 92 7.10 2.06 8.45
N GLY A 93 8.15 1.27 8.27
CA GLY A 93 8.09 0.00 7.53
C GLY A 93 7.12 -0.98 8.15
N GLN A 94 7.13 -1.12 9.46
CA GLN A 94 6.18 -1.96 10.21
C GLN A 94 4.74 -1.51 9.99
N GLU A 95 4.48 -0.23 10.17
CA GLU A 95 3.14 0.35 9.96
C GLU A 95 2.61 0.06 8.55
N ARG A 96 3.43 0.32 7.53
CA ARG A 96 3.04 0.09 6.13
C ARG A 96 2.91 -1.39 5.81
N PHE A 97 3.80 -2.22 6.33
CA PHE A 97 3.70 -3.67 6.20
C PHE A 97 2.41 -4.22 6.81
N ASP A 98 2.07 -3.80 8.01
CA ASP A 98 0.85 -4.25 8.70
C ASP A 98 -0.42 -3.91 7.92
N VAL A 99 -0.45 -2.74 7.26
CA VAL A 99 -1.60 -2.30 6.48
C VAL A 99 -1.69 -3.01 5.12
N PHE A 100 -0.60 -3.05 4.36
CA PHE A 100 -0.63 -3.47 2.95
C PHE A 100 -0.20 -4.92 2.72
N CYS A 101 0.69 -5.46 3.54
CA CYS A 101 1.33 -6.76 3.30
C CYS A 101 0.80 -7.88 4.23
N ALA A 102 0.64 -7.58 5.52
CA ALA A 102 0.25 -8.56 6.53
C ALA A 102 -1.11 -9.25 6.26
N PRO A 103 -2.11 -8.62 5.64
CA PRO A 103 -3.36 -9.31 5.31
C PRO A 103 -3.16 -10.59 4.50
N CYS A 104 -2.17 -10.63 3.60
CA CYS A 104 -1.81 -11.82 2.82
C CYS A 104 -0.61 -12.56 3.42
N HIS A 105 0.45 -11.83 3.79
CA HIS A 105 1.73 -12.40 4.18
C HIS A 105 1.85 -12.80 5.67
N GLY A 106 0.86 -12.41 6.50
CA GLY A 106 0.94 -12.57 7.95
C GLY A 106 1.86 -11.52 8.59
N ARG A 107 1.61 -11.17 9.86
CA ARG A 107 2.45 -10.20 10.58
C ARG A 107 3.88 -10.69 10.83
N SER A 108 4.04 -12.01 10.94
CA SER A 108 5.35 -12.66 11.06
C SER A 108 6.03 -12.91 9.72
N GLY A 109 5.36 -12.65 8.59
CA GLY A 109 5.91 -12.90 7.26
C GLY A 109 5.95 -14.38 6.87
N ASP A 110 5.13 -15.22 7.49
CA ASP A 110 5.05 -16.67 7.24
C ASP A 110 4.14 -17.06 6.05
N GLY A 111 3.43 -16.09 5.48
CA GLY A 111 2.49 -16.32 4.38
C GLY A 111 1.10 -16.76 4.85
N GLN A 112 0.78 -16.70 6.14
CA GLN A 112 -0.51 -17.14 6.70
C GLN A 112 -1.39 -15.97 7.12
N GLY A 113 -1.53 -14.98 6.24
CA GLY A 113 -2.39 -13.83 6.49
C GLY A 113 -3.88 -14.18 6.51
N MET A 114 -4.69 -13.23 6.99
CA MET A 114 -6.15 -13.41 7.13
C MET A 114 -6.83 -13.76 5.79
N ILE A 115 -6.38 -13.16 4.70
CA ILE A 115 -6.95 -13.38 3.36
C ILE A 115 -6.65 -14.81 2.88
N VAL A 116 -5.44 -15.33 3.18
CA VAL A 116 -5.06 -16.72 2.87
C VAL A 116 -5.93 -17.71 3.62
N LYS A 117 -6.19 -17.45 4.90
CA LYS A 117 -7.10 -18.28 5.72
C LYS A 117 -8.55 -18.30 5.19
N ARG A 118 -8.89 -17.35 4.33
CA ARG A 118 -10.21 -17.25 3.66
C ARG A 118 -10.21 -17.79 2.22
N GLY A 119 -9.16 -18.50 1.81
CA GLY A 119 -9.11 -19.21 0.53
C GLY A 119 -8.23 -18.59 -0.56
N MET A 120 -7.54 -17.48 -0.28
CA MET A 120 -6.57 -16.96 -1.24
C MET A 120 -5.31 -17.83 -1.28
N LYS A 121 -4.67 -17.92 -2.45
CA LYS A 121 -3.40 -18.65 -2.61
C LYS A 121 -2.35 -18.11 -1.64
N GLN A 122 -1.75 -19.03 -0.89
CA GLN A 122 -0.71 -18.67 0.08
C GLN A 122 0.56 -18.16 -0.61
N PRO A 123 1.04 -16.96 -0.25
CA PRO A 123 2.34 -16.49 -0.69
C PRO A 123 3.47 -17.24 0.02
N PRO A 124 4.68 -17.31 -0.56
CA PRO A 124 5.82 -17.92 0.11
C PRO A 124 6.18 -17.17 1.39
N SER A 125 6.63 -17.91 2.40
CA SER A 125 7.17 -17.30 3.62
C SER A 125 8.44 -16.50 3.29
N TYR A 126 8.59 -15.31 3.87
CA TYR A 126 9.81 -14.50 3.75
C TYR A 126 11.03 -15.16 4.39
N HIS A 127 10.82 -16.17 5.23
CA HIS A 127 11.88 -16.88 5.95
C HIS A 127 12.53 -18.01 5.15
N THR A 128 12.12 -18.26 3.91
CA THR A 128 12.80 -19.22 3.02
C THR A 128 14.18 -18.74 2.63
N ASP A 129 15.13 -19.66 2.42
CA ASP A 129 16.50 -19.32 2.03
C ASP A 129 16.55 -18.46 0.77
N ARG A 130 15.74 -18.80 -0.22
CA ARG A 130 15.61 -18.03 -1.46
C ARG A 130 15.29 -16.55 -1.22
N LEU A 131 14.33 -16.25 -0.32
CA LEU A 131 13.92 -14.87 -0.06
C LEU A 131 14.84 -14.15 0.92
N ARG A 132 15.51 -14.88 1.80
CA ARG A 132 16.54 -14.31 2.67
C ARG A 132 17.78 -13.87 1.89
N GLN A 133 18.15 -14.64 0.87
CA GLN A 133 19.29 -14.35 -0.01
C GLN A 133 18.95 -13.41 -1.17
N ALA A 134 17.68 -13.10 -1.40
CA ALA A 134 17.26 -12.19 -2.45
C ALA A 134 17.79 -10.78 -2.18
N ALA A 135 18.23 -10.07 -3.22
CA ALA A 135 18.64 -8.68 -3.14
C ALA A 135 17.51 -7.76 -2.65
N ASP A 136 17.83 -6.69 -1.93
CA ASP A 136 16.84 -5.72 -1.45
C ASP A 136 16.07 -5.08 -2.60
N GLY A 137 16.76 -4.79 -3.71
CA GLY A 137 16.16 -4.27 -4.93
C GLY A 137 15.14 -5.22 -5.56
N TYR A 138 15.34 -6.54 -5.46
CA TYR A 138 14.36 -7.52 -5.91
C TYR A 138 13.06 -7.44 -5.08
N LEU A 139 13.17 -7.36 -3.76
CA LEU A 139 12.01 -7.22 -2.88
C LEU A 139 11.26 -5.92 -3.16
N TYR A 140 11.99 -4.83 -3.39
CA TYR A 140 11.43 -3.55 -3.80
C TYR A 140 10.72 -3.62 -5.16
N ASP A 141 11.31 -4.28 -6.14
CA ASP A 141 10.75 -4.47 -7.48
C ASP A 141 9.44 -5.25 -7.43
N VAL A 142 9.38 -6.32 -6.63
CA VAL A 142 8.15 -7.11 -6.42
C VAL A 142 7.03 -6.27 -5.81
N ILE A 143 7.32 -5.42 -4.83
CA ILE A 143 6.33 -4.49 -4.26
C ILE A 143 5.89 -3.46 -5.31
N THR A 144 6.81 -3.02 -6.16
CA THR A 144 6.58 -1.97 -7.15
C THR A 144 5.75 -2.45 -8.34
N ASN A 145 6.11 -3.60 -8.90
CA ASN A 145 5.60 -4.10 -10.18
C ASN A 145 4.67 -5.32 -10.04
N GLY A 146 4.55 -5.87 -8.82
CA GLY A 146 3.86 -7.12 -8.58
C GLY A 146 4.70 -8.34 -8.97
N TYR A 147 4.20 -9.54 -8.62
CA TYR A 147 4.80 -10.80 -9.00
C TYR A 147 3.77 -11.93 -9.00
N GLY A 148 3.54 -12.55 -10.13
CA GLY A 148 2.56 -13.62 -10.26
C GLY A 148 1.14 -13.18 -9.88
N ALA A 149 0.59 -13.71 -8.79
CA ALA A 149 -0.73 -13.32 -8.28
C ALA A 149 -0.72 -12.08 -7.38
N MET A 150 0.47 -11.56 -7.02
CA MET A 150 0.60 -10.33 -6.24
C MET A 150 0.51 -9.12 -7.17
N TYR A 151 -0.46 -8.25 -6.94
CA TYR A 151 -0.59 -6.97 -7.65
C TYR A 151 0.54 -6.00 -7.31
N ASP A 152 0.75 -4.99 -8.18
CA ASP A 152 1.64 -3.88 -7.91
C ASP A 152 1.06 -2.92 -6.86
N TYR A 153 1.95 -2.29 -6.09
CA TYR A 153 1.60 -1.29 -5.08
C TYR A 153 2.20 0.09 -5.39
N SER A 154 2.70 0.29 -6.60
CA SER A 154 3.38 1.53 -6.99
C SER A 154 2.50 2.77 -6.88
N SER A 155 1.20 2.63 -7.13
CA SER A 155 0.20 3.71 -7.05
C SER A 155 -0.23 4.03 -5.61
N GLN A 156 -0.09 3.08 -4.68
CA GLN A 156 -0.59 3.17 -3.31
C GLN A 156 0.51 3.48 -2.30
N ILE A 157 1.73 3.00 -2.55
CA ILE A 157 2.86 3.09 -1.62
C ILE A 157 3.99 3.91 -2.26
N PRO A 158 4.33 5.09 -1.69
CA PRO A 158 5.45 5.90 -2.19
C PRO A 158 6.78 5.15 -2.15
N PRO A 159 7.78 5.50 -3.00
CA PRO A 159 9.08 4.81 -3.06
C PRO A 159 9.77 4.66 -1.71
N ARG A 160 9.81 5.72 -0.90
CA ARG A 160 10.43 5.69 0.44
C ARG A 160 9.74 4.68 1.37
N ASP A 161 8.41 4.60 1.34
CA ASP A 161 7.66 3.65 2.15
C ASP A 161 7.86 2.20 1.68
N ARG A 162 8.04 1.96 0.38
CA ARG A 162 8.41 0.64 -0.15
C ARG A 162 9.77 0.18 0.38
N TRP A 163 10.77 1.08 0.40
CA TRP A 163 12.05 0.79 1.02
C TRP A 163 11.97 0.59 2.53
N ALA A 164 11.10 1.33 3.21
CA ALA A 164 10.83 1.10 4.64
C ALA A 164 10.24 -0.29 4.90
N ILE A 165 9.33 -0.75 4.03
CA ILE A 165 8.79 -2.12 4.08
C ILE A 165 9.91 -3.15 3.87
N VAL A 166 10.80 -2.95 2.89
CA VAL A 166 11.95 -3.86 2.67
C VAL A 166 12.85 -3.91 3.90
N ALA A 167 13.17 -2.76 4.51
CA ALA A 167 13.93 -2.71 5.76
C ALA A 167 13.26 -3.49 6.89
N TYR A 168 11.94 -3.35 7.05
CA TYR A 168 11.19 -4.09 8.04
C TYR A 168 11.13 -5.60 7.74
N LEU A 169 11.01 -6.00 6.46
CA LEU A 169 11.13 -7.41 6.05
C LEU A 169 12.46 -8.02 6.48
N ARG A 170 13.56 -7.30 6.31
CA ARG A 170 14.89 -7.74 6.79
C ARG A 170 14.91 -7.91 8.30
N THR A 171 14.24 -7.03 9.03
CA THR A 171 14.10 -7.17 10.50
C THR A 171 13.31 -8.42 10.88
N LEU A 172 12.21 -8.73 10.15
CA LEU A 172 11.46 -9.96 10.37
C LEU A 172 12.30 -11.22 10.09
N GLN A 173 13.06 -11.22 9.00
CA GLN A 173 13.98 -12.30 8.67
C GLN A 173 15.05 -12.47 9.76
N TYR A 174 15.69 -11.36 10.17
CA TYR A 174 16.71 -11.35 11.20
C TYR A 174 16.19 -11.85 12.55
N SER A 175 14.95 -11.51 12.92
CA SER A 175 14.35 -11.95 14.19
C SER A 175 14.26 -13.47 14.35
N ARG A 176 14.23 -14.23 13.26
CA ARG A 176 14.20 -15.70 13.26
C ARG A 176 15.57 -16.36 13.06
N TRP A 177 16.52 -15.64 12.46
CA TRP A 177 17.77 -16.22 12.00
C TRP A 177 18.99 -15.37 12.39
N ALA A 178 18.84 -14.56 13.44
CA ALA A 178 19.97 -13.78 13.94
C ALA A 178 21.13 -14.69 14.37
N PRO A 179 22.36 -14.45 13.88
CA PRO A 179 23.53 -15.15 14.37
C PRO A 179 23.70 -14.90 15.87
N ILE A 180 24.01 -15.94 16.65
CA ILE A 180 24.22 -15.79 18.10
C ILE A 180 25.34 -14.77 18.39
N GLY A 181 26.35 -14.68 17.50
CA GLY A 181 27.45 -13.72 17.62
C GLY A 181 26.97 -12.26 17.68
N ASP A 182 25.90 -11.91 16.98
CA ASP A 182 25.37 -10.54 16.87
C ASP A 182 24.43 -10.15 18.02
N MET A 183 24.10 -11.11 18.89
CA MET A 183 23.16 -10.87 19.99
C MET A 183 23.87 -10.20 21.19
N PRO A 184 23.16 -9.36 21.96
CA PRO A 184 23.66 -8.86 23.24
C PRO A 184 24.02 -10.02 24.19
N ASP A 185 25.06 -9.86 25.03
CA ASP A 185 25.57 -10.93 25.88
C ASP A 185 24.53 -11.50 26.86
N GLN A 186 23.60 -10.66 27.33
CA GLN A 186 22.46 -11.09 28.13
C GLN A 186 21.54 -12.08 27.41
N VAL A 187 21.36 -11.91 26.08
CA VAL A 187 20.56 -12.82 25.26
C VAL A 187 21.33 -14.10 24.97
N LYS A 188 22.64 -14.00 24.68
CA LYS A 188 23.53 -15.17 24.51
C LYS A 188 23.47 -16.09 25.72
N ALA A 189 23.58 -15.51 26.92
CA ALA A 189 23.52 -16.28 28.19
C ALA A 189 22.15 -16.99 28.34
N LYS A 190 21.05 -16.34 28.03
CA LYS A 190 19.70 -16.96 28.09
C LYS A 190 19.54 -18.10 27.09
N VAL A 191 20.03 -17.95 25.87
CA VAL A 191 19.97 -18.97 24.82
C VAL A 191 20.85 -20.19 25.25
N ALA A 192 22.06 -19.95 25.76
CA ALA A 192 22.92 -21.01 26.27
C ALA A 192 22.29 -21.80 27.44
N ALA A 193 21.62 -21.11 28.35
CA ALA A 193 20.93 -21.75 29.48
C ALA A 193 19.73 -22.60 29.02
N SER A 194 18.95 -22.11 28.02
CA SER A 194 17.80 -22.85 27.49
C SER A 194 18.19 -24.10 26.69
N SER A 195 19.30 -24.07 25.96
CA SER A 195 19.80 -25.23 25.22
C SER A 195 20.31 -26.36 26.16
N GLN A 196 20.82 -26.04 27.35
CA GLN A 196 21.21 -27.04 28.34
C GLN A 196 20.02 -27.74 29.01
N GLN A 197 18.87 -27.10 29.10
CA GLN A 197 17.65 -27.69 29.65
C GLN A 197 16.93 -28.63 28.67
N GLY A 198 17.08 -28.41 27.37
CA GLY A 198 16.51 -29.26 26.32
C GLY A 198 17.17 -30.62 26.15
N THR A 199 18.42 -30.79 26.61
CA THR A 199 19.21 -32.02 26.48
C THR A 199 18.97 -33.00 27.64
N LYS A 200 18.19 -32.62 28.65
CA LYS A 200 17.89 -33.45 29.85
C LYS A 200 16.48 -34.07 29.82
N ARG A 201 15.82 -34.16 28.65
CA ARG A 201 14.54 -34.86 28.50
C ARG A 201 14.65 -36.07 27.61
#